data_7ffae4aabcc082ec480a0512b9adfb20
#
_entry.id   7ffae4aabcc082ec480a0512b9adfb20
#
_cell.length_a   1.000
_cell.length_b   1.000
_cell.length_c   1.000
_cell.angle_alpha   90.00
_cell.angle_beta   90.00
_cell.angle_gamma   90.00
#
_symmetry.space_group_name_H-M   'P 1'
#
loop_
_entity.id
_entity.type
_entity.pdbx_description
1 polymer ?
#
loop_
_entity_poly.entity_id
_entity_poly.type
_entity_poly.pdbx_seq_one_letter_code
_entity_poly.pdbx_strand_id
1 'polypeptide(L)'
;MMRGIFIALGLLSLATPALAVEFAPSAGGYIEFTMPSNNIGCVYRDEEGSGLVLECDRVAPSYLRVRLFQDGKPKVYRNVGDASCCGATNYFDYGTSWKKGPFSCASTKSGLRCNNGDHGFTLNRSGVKTY
;
A
#
# COMPACT_ATOMS: atom_id res chain seq x y z
N MET A 1 -52.46 -21.19 20.94
CA MET A 1 -51.69 -20.63 19.82
C MET A 1 -50.41 -20.08 20.39
N MET A 2 -49.27 -20.78 20.22
CA MET A 2 -47.93 -20.31 20.63
C MET A 2 -47.33 -19.58 19.45
N ARG A 3 -47.11 -18.28 19.56
CA ARG A 3 -46.30 -17.50 18.62
C ARG A 3 -44.84 -17.60 19.04
N GLY A 4 -44.09 -18.37 18.32
CA GLY A 4 -42.63 -18.42 18.50
C GLY A 4 -41.99 -17.14 18.00
N ILE A 5 -41.35 -16.41 18.90
CA ILE A 5 -40.50 -15.27 18.56
C ILE A 5 -39.13 -15.82 18.14
N PHE A 6 -38.85 -15.77 16.86
CA PHE A 6 -37.47 -16.05 16.38
C PHE A 6 -36.66 -14.79 16.59
N ILE A 7 -35.80 -14.82 17.61
CA ILE A 7 -34.76 -13.79 17.78
C ILE A 7 -33.64 -14.16 16.82
N ALA A 8 -33.56 -13.45 15.72
CA ALA A 8 -32.39 -13.55 14.84
C ALA A 8 -31.21 -12.85 15.53
N LEU A 9 -30.27 -13.63 16.08
CA LEU A 9 -28.99 -13.12 16.51
C LEU A 9 -28.19 -12.73 15.27
N GLY A 10 -28.21 -11.44 14.94
CA GLY A 10 -27.31 -10.88 13.94
C GLY A 10 -25.88 -10.94 14.47
N LEU A 11 -25.03 -11.76 13.86
CA LEU A 11 -23.59 -11.70 14.08
C LEU A 11 -23.07 -10.37 13.52
N LEU A 12 -22.85 -9.39 14.41
CA LEU A 12 -22.05 -8.22 14.07
C LEU A 12 -20.61 -8.69 13.91
N SER A 13 -20.14 -8.82 12.68
CA SER A 13 -18.71 -8.99 12.40
C SER A 13 -18.01 -7.66 12.70
N LEU A 14 -17.35 -7.59 13.84
CA LEU A 14 -16.49 -6.47 14.20
C LEU A 14 -15.23 -6.56 13.32
N ALA A 15 -15.18 -5.72 12.25
CA ALA A 15 -13.95 -5.54 11.51
C ALA A 15 -12.92 -4.89 12.42
N THR A 16 -11.80 -5.59 12.69
CA THR A 16 -10.67 -5.03 13.43
C THR A 16 -10.00 -3.96 12.56
N PRO A 17 -9.90 -2.69 12.99
CA PRO A 17 -9.18 -1.68 12.22
C PRO A 17 -7.69 -2.06 12.16
N ALA A 18 -7.04 -1.79 11.01
CA ALA A 18 -5.62 -1.97 10.86
C ALA A 18 -4.87 -1.05 11.86
N LEU A 19 -3.81 -1.57 12.49
CA LEU A 19 -2.95 -0.79 13.38
C LEU A 19 -2.15 0.21 12.55
N ALA A 20 -2.28 1.50 12.89
CA ALA A 20 -1.51 2.57 12.26
C ALA A 20 -0.04 2.52 12.71
N VAL A 21 0.87 2.61 11.76
CA VAL A 21 2.32 2.63 12.00
C VAL A 21 2.94 3.90 11.43
N GLU A 22 4.10 4.26 11.93
CA GLU A 22 4.95 5.34 11.42
C GLU A 22 6.30 4.77 11.03
N PHE A 23 6.90 5.34 9.98
CA PHE A 23 8.22 4.95 9.51
C PHE A 23 9.22 6.08 9.73
N ALA A 24 10.40 5.74 10.20
CA ALA A 24 11.50 6.68 10.32
C ALA A 24 11.98 7.09 8.93
N PRO A 25 12.20 8.39 8.68
CA PRO A 25 12.78 8.83 7.42
C PRO A 25 14.25 8.41 7.32
N SER A 26 14.72 8.20 6.08
CA SER A 26 16.13 8.02 5.76
C SER A 26 16.91 9.33 5.96
N ALA A 27 18.24 9.25 5.89
CA ALA A 27 19.12 10.42 6.00
C ALA A 27 18.85 11.50 4.94
N GLY A 28 18.29 11.11 3.77
CA GLY A 28 17.88 12.02 2.71
C GLY A 28 16.47 12.60 2.86
N GLY A 29 15.76 12.26 3.93
CA GLY A 29 14.37 12.71 4.17
C GLY A 29 13.33 11.87 3.46
N TYR A 30 13.71 10.82 2.74
CA TYR A 30 12.79 9.88 2.10
C TYR A 30 12.23 8.91 3.13
N ILE A 31 11.00 8.48 2.92
CA ILE A 31 10.44 7.37 3.69
C ILE A 31 10.40 6.15 2.79
N GLU A 32 11.09 5.10 3.22
CA GLU A 32 11.18 3.84 2.50
C GLU A 32 10.66 2.72 3.39
N PHE A 33 9.92 1.79 2.80
CA PHE A 33 9.50 0.59 3.50
C PHE A 33 9.46 -0.62 2.57
N THR A 34 9.58 -1.79 3.16
CA THR A 34 9.53 -3.07 2.47
C THR A 34 8.47 -3.95 3.13
N MET A 35 7.67 -4.65 2.35
CA MET A 35 6.73 -5.64 2.88
C MET A 35 7.45 -6.91 3.34
N PRO A 36 6.85 -7.69 4.26
CA PRO A 36 7.50 -8.88 4.83
C PRO A 36 7.93 -9.93 3.81
N SER A 37 7.28 -10.00 2.65
CA SER A 37 7.68 -10.90 1.55
C SER A 37 9.00 -10.52 0.87
N ASN A 38 9.52 -9.32 1.10
CA ASN A 38 10.62 -8.68 0.36
C ASN A 38 10.37 -8.56 -1.15
N ASN A 39 9.13 -8.71 -1.58
CA ASN A 39 8.75 -8.63 -2.98
C ASN A 39 8.20 -7.26 -3.39
N ILE A 40 7.78 -6.47 -2.41
CA ILE A 40 7.22 -5.13 -2.61
C ILE A 40 7.91 -4.16 -1.67
N GLY A 41 8.34 -3.04 -2.22
CA GLY A 41 8.89 -1.94 -1.45
C GLY A 41 8.47 -0.61 -2.04
N CYS A 42 8.42 0.42 -1.21
CA CYS A 42 7.98 1.76 -1.59
C CYS A 42 8.95 2.83 -1.11
N VAL A 43 8.95 3.93 -1.84
CA VAL A 43 9.62 5.18 -1.49
C VAL A 43 8.62 6.32 -1.57
N TYR A 44 8.52 7.09 -0.50
CA TYR A 44 7.79 8.35 -0.46
C TYR A 44 8.80 9.50 -0.48
N ARG A 45 8.60 10.45 -1.38
CA ARG A 45 9.45 11.63 -1.49
C ARG A 45 8.73 12.81 -2.11
N ASP A 46 9.29 13.99 -1.90
CA ASP A 46 8.96 15.18 -2.66
C ASP A 46 9.93 15.22 -3.86
N GLU A 47 9.38 15.09 -5.04
CA GLU A 47 10.16 15.03 -6.29
C GLU A 47 10.05 16.33 -7.04
N GLU A 48 11.19 16.92 -7.38
CA GLU A 48 11.23 18.14 -8.16
C GLU A 48 10.47 17.98 -9.49
N GLY A 49 9.54 18.89 -9.75
CA GLY A 49 8.68 18.87 -10.93
C GLY A 49 7.44 17.99 -10.84
N SER A 50 7.40 17.04 -9.93
CA SER A 50 6.25 16.11 -9.76
C SER A 50 5.51 16.29 -8.42
N GLY A 51 6.14 16.92 -7.43
CA GLY A 51 5.60 17.03 -6.08
C GLY A 51 5.69 15.73 -5.28
N LEU A 52 4.76 15.52 -4.38
CA LEU A 52 4.74 14.32 -3.55
C LEU A 52 4.42 13.08 -4.39
N VAL A 53 5.26 12.07 -4.27
CA VAL A 53 5.16 10.81 -5.00
C VAL A 53 5.33 9.64 -4.05
N LEU A 54 4.48 8.65 -4.21
CA LEU A 54 4.67 7.32 -3.64
C LEU A 54 4.98 6.37 -4.79
N GLU A 55 6.19 5.83 -4.80
CA GLU A 55 6.66 4.89 -5.81
C GLU A 55 6.84 3.53 -5.18
N CYS A 56 6.15 2.53 -5.73
CA CYS A 56 6.18 1.16 -5.22
C CYS A 56 6.60 0.20 -6.31
N ASP A 57 7.56 -0.65 -5.99
CA ASP A 57 8.11 -1.67 -6.88
C ASP A 57 7.71 -3.07 -6.42
N ARG A 58 7.46 -3.96 -7.37
CA ARG A 58 7.29 -5.40 -7.16
C ARG A 58 8.34 -6.15 -7.98
N VAL A 59 9.05 -7.07 -7.35
CA VAL A 59 10.17 -7.79 -7.98
C VAL A 59 9.69 -8.97 -8.82
N ALA A 60 8.93 -9.88 -8.23
CA ALA A 60 8.54 -11.14 -8.87
C ALA A 60 7.02 -11.28 -9.02
N PRO A 61 6.54 -11.94 -10.10
CA PRO A 61 7.25 -12.72 -11.12
C PRO A 61 7.97 -11.88 -12.19
N SER A 62 7.60 -10.62 -12.36
CA SER A 62 8.27 -9.66 -13.23
C SER A 62 8.30 -8.30 -12.55
N TYR A 63 9.31 -7.52 -12.82
CA TYR A 63 9.48 -6.22 -12.18
C TYR A 63 8.41 -5.24 -12.65
N LEU A 64 7.72 -4.62 -11.70
CA LEU A 64 6.74 -3.57 -11.92
C LEU A 64 7.04 -2.38 -11.03
N ARG A 65 6.79 -1.20 -11.54
CA ARG A 65 6.78 0.04 -10.75
C ARG A 65 5.45 0.74 -10.90
N VAL A 66 4.88 1.14 -9.77
CA VAL A 66 3.66 1.95 -9.70
C VAL A 66 4.02 3.28 -9.08
N ARG A 67 3.68 4.37 -9.73
CA ARG A 67 3.86 5.72 -9.20
C ARG A 67 2.51 6.37 -8.95
N LEU A 68 2.25 6.69 -7.70
CA LEU A 68 1.06 7.39 -7.26
C LEU A 68 1.45 8.84 -6.93
N PHE A 69 0.76 9.78 -7.54
CA PHE A 69 0.96 11.22 -7.34
C PHE A 69 -0.09 11.78 -6.41
N GLN A 70 0.03 13.07 -6.04
CA GLN A 70 -0.94 13.74 -5.17
C GLN A 70 -2.36 13.69 -5.74
N ASP A 71 -2.47 13.78 -7.06
CA ASP A 71 -3.73 13.77 -7.80
C ASP A 71 -3.69 12.79 -8.96
N GLY A 72 -4.87 12.29 -9.32
CA GLY A 72 -5.06 11.45 -10.50
C GLY A 72 -4.70 9.99 -10.28
N LYS A 73 -4.88 9.23 -11.33
CA LYS A 73 -4.62 7.78 -11.34
C LYS A 73 -3.13 7.48 -11.30
N PRO A 74 -2.73 6.38 -10.65
CA PRO A 74 -1.34 5.94 -10.68
C PRO A 74 -0.90 5.56 -12.10
N LYS A 75 0.41 5.66 -12.33
CA LYS A 75 1.06 5.21 -13.56
C LYS A 75 1.82 3.92 -13.29
N VAL A 76 1.73 2.97 -14.21
CA VAL A 76 2.39 1.66 -14.13
C VAL A 76 3.49 1.57 -15.18
N TYR A 77 4.67 1.14 -14.74
CA TYR A 77 5.84 0.96 -15.59
C TYR A 77 6.31 -0.50 -15.52
N ARG A 78 6.50 -1.12 -16.68
CA ARG A 78 6.90 -2.54 -16.80
C ARG A 78 8.35 -2.73 -17.21
N ASN A 79 8.92 -1.76 -17.92
CA ASN A 79 10.33 -1.77 -18.33
C ASN A 79 11.11 -0.77 -17.46
N VAL A 80 11.53 -1.24 -16.29
CA VAL A 80 12.23 -0.40 -15.30
C VAL A 80 13.74 -0.61 -15.45
N GLY A 81 14.46 0.47 -15.78
CA GLY A 81 15.91 0.42 -16.01
C GLY A 81 16.75 0.40 -14.73
N ASP A 82 16.18 0.86 -13.62
CA ASP A 82 16.85 0.99 -12.32
C ASP A 82 16.18 0.12 -11.24
N ALA A 83 15.96 -1.14 -11.54
CA ALA A 83 15.33 -2.11 -10.65
C ALA A 83 16.18 -2.33 -9.39
N SER A 84 15.86 -1.63 -8.31
CA SER A 84 16.65 -1.62 -7.06
C SER A 84 15.87 -1.98 -5.79
N CYS A 85 14.61 -2.39 -5.92
CA CYS A 85 13.83 -2.87 -4.77
C CYS A 85 14.37 -4.24 -4.30
N CYS A 86 14.29 -4.62 -3.06
CA CYS A 86 13.73 -3.93 -1.91
C CYS A 86 14.73 -4.10 -0.76
N GLY A 87 15.18 -3.05 -0.14
CA GLY A 87 16.21 -3.11 0.88
C GLY A 87 16.02 -2.11 2.01
N ALA A 88 14.81 -1.55 2.13
CA ALA A 88 14.50 -0.63 3.21
C ALA A 88 14.50 -1.33 4.57
N THR A 89 14.93 -0.60 5.60
CA THR A 89 14.98 -1.10 6.97
C THR A 89 13.63 -1.03 7.69
N ASN A 90 12.70 -0.20 7.20
CA ASN A 90 11.34 -0.17 7.70
C ASN A 90 10.55 -1.32 7.09
N TYR A 91 9.96 -2.17 7.93
CA TYR A 91 9.06 -3.23 7.50
C TYR A 91 7.61 -2.82 7.68
N PHE A 92 6.83 -2.98 6.61
CA PHE A 92 5.39 -2.74 6.63
C PHE A 92 4.66 -4.04 6.93
N ASP A 93 4.54 -4.37 8.21
CA ASP A 93 3.97 -5.63 8.67
C ASP A 93 2.53 -5.81 8.18
N TYR A 94 2.16 -7.05 7.89
CA TYR A 94 0.78 -7.39 7.54
C TYR A 94 -0.19 -7.01 8.65
N GLY A 95 -1.34 -6.48 8.25
CA GLY A 95 -2.38 -6.04 9.18
C GLY A 95 -2.15 -4.63 9.70
N THR A 96 -1.19 -3.89 9.18
CA THR A 96 -0.92 -2.50 9.55
C THR A 96 -1.27 -1.52 8.44
N SER A 97 -1.44 -0.26 8.79
CA SER A 97 -1.70 0.84 7.88
C SER A 97 -0.71 1.98 8.11
N TRP A 98 -0.45 2.74 7.07
CA TRP A 98 0.43 3.90 7.09
C TRP A 98 -0.18 5.05 6.30
N LYS A 99 0.00 6.25 6.80
CA LYS A 99 -0.48 7.46 6.15
C LYS A 99 0.59 8.54 6.19
N LYS A 100 0.85 9.17 5.05
CA LYS A 100 1.77 10.30 4.95
C LYS A 100 1.33 11.23 3.81
N GLY A 101 1.19 12.53 4.13
CA GLY A 101 0.70 13.50 3.16
C GLY A 101 -0.64 13.07 2.56
N PRO A 102 -0.78 13.07 1.22
CA PRO A 102 -2.03 12.66 0.58
C PRO A 102 -2.22 11.14 0.52
N PHE A 103 -1.20 10.34 0.89
CA PHE A 103 -1.19 8.89 0.68
C PHE A 103 -1.63 8.11 1.92
N SER A 104 -2.38 7.05 1.68
CA SER A 104 -2.75 6.05 2.68
C SER A 104 -2.48 4.67 2.12
N CYS A 105 -1.85 3.81 2.91
CA CYS A 105 -1.52 2.44 2.52
C CYS A 105 -1.96 1.44 3.58
N ALA A 106 -2.32 0.25 3.13
CA ALA A 106 -2.59 -0.91 3.97
C ALA A 106 -1.77 -2.10 3.50
N SER A 107 -1.13 -2.78 4.45
CA SER A 107 -0.35 -4.00 4.19
C SER A 107 -1.14 -5.22 4.60
N THR A 108 -1.33 -6.15 3.68
CA THR A 108 -2.00 -7.42 3.92
C THR A 108 -1.25 -8.56 3.25
N LYS A 109 -1.58 -9.80 3.62
CA LYS A 109 -1.04 -10.99 2.94
C LYS A 109 -1.46 -11.06 1.48
N SER A 110 -2.57 -10.40 1.11
CA SER A 110 -3.06 -10.31 -0.26
C SER A 110 -2.33 -9.24 -1.10
N GLY A 111 -1.51 -8.42 -0.49
CA GLY A 111 -0.73 -7.39 -1.16
C GLY A 111 -0.77 -6.02 -0.47
N LEU A 112 -0.26 -5.05 -1.20
CA LEU A 112 -0.22 -3.64 -0.80
C LEU A 112 -1.36 -2.90 -1.48
N ARG A 113 -2.09 -2.12 -0.71
CA ARG A 113 -3.11 -1.21 -1.22
C ARG A 113 -2.79 0.22 -0.79
N CYS A 114 -2.65 1.12 -1.76
CA CYS A 114 -2.39 2.54 -1.51
C CYS A 114 -3.36 3.42 -2.31
N ASN A 115 -3.68 4.58 -1.75
CA ASN A 115 -4.52 5.58 -2.41
C ASN A 115 -4.07 7.01 -2.08
N ASN A 116 -4.54 7.95 -2.89
CA ASN A 116 -4.39 9.40 -2.66
C ASN A 116 -5.74 10.08 -2.34
N GLY A 117 -6.73 9.30 -1.90
CA GLY A 117 -8.11 9.70 -1.71
C GLY A 117 -9.01 9.11 -2.79
N ASP A 118 -9.00 9.69 -3.99
CA ASP A 118 -9.90 9.29 -5.09
C ASP A 118 -9.35 8.15 -5.96
N HIS A 119 -8.03 8.04 -6.05
CA HIS A 119 -7.33 7.08 -6.90
C HIS A 119 -6.33 6.26 -6.11
N GLY A 120 -6.00 5.09 -6.62
CA GLY A 120 -5.06 4.22 -5.96
C GLY A 120 -4.75 2.95 -6.74
N PHE A 121 -4.10 2.03 -6.05
CA PHE A 121 -3.72 0.75 -6.62
C PHE A 121 -3.71 -0.36 -5.57
N THR A 122 -3.83 -1.57 -6.07
CA THR A 122 -3.50 -2.80 -5.35
C THR A 122 -2.36 -3.49 -6.09
N LEU A 123 -1.30 -3.82 -5.37
CA LEU A 123 -0.09 -4.44 -5.91
C LEU A 123 0.20 -5.73 -5.17
N ASN A 124 0.33 -6.82 -5.90
CA ASN A 124 0.70 -8.12 -5.36
C ASN A 124 1.43 -8.96 -6.40
N ARG A 125 1.73 -10.21 -6.04
CA ARG A 125 2.41 -11.15 -6.93
C ARG A 125 1.63 -11.42 -8.23
N SER A 126 0.30 -11.37 -8.18
CA SER A 126 -0.56 -11.60 -9.34
C SER A 126 -0.60 -10.43 -10.32
N GLY A 127 -0.29 -9.22 -9.87
CA GLY A 127 -0.29 -8.05 -10.72
C GLY A 127 -0.62 -6.76 -9.99
N VAL A 128 -1.01 -5.78 -10.77
CA VAL A 128 -1.42 -4.46 -10.31
C VAL A 128 -2.81 -4.13 -10.84
N LYS A 129 -3.64 -3.56 -9.98
CA LYS A 129 -4.93 -2.97 -10.34
C LYS A 129 -4.93 -1.52 -9.90
N THR A 130 -5.33 -0.64 -10.81
CA THR A 130 -5.44 0.81 -10.58
C THR A 130 -6.89 1.26 -10.62
N TYR A 131 -7.21 2.31 -9.89
CA TYR A 131 -8.56 2.90 -9.85
C TYR A 131 -8.51 4.39 -9.59
#